data_30141caafe68fcff9aa2f9248b4d88f9
#
_entry.id   30141caafe68fcff9aa2f9248b4d88f9
#
_cell.length_a   1.000
_cell.length_b   1.000
_cell.length_c   1.000
_cell.angle_alpha   90.00
_cell.angle_beta   90.00
_cell.angle_gamma   90.00
#
_symmetry.space_group_name_H-M   'P 1'
#
loop_
_entity.id
_entity.type
_entity.pdbx_description
1 polymer ?
#
loop_
_entity_poly.entity_id
_entity_poly.type
_entity_poly.pdbx_seq_one_letter_code
_entity_poly.pdbx_strand_id
1 'polypeptide(L)'
;VQASLAKKQAVRVRFGHRGEGGTWHDWSGTVKDFQPAGPDTIRVQAVGLEQALIDTTVTEAMHGEPADVVARRLLASTGLPVAEIRIPAETFPHIVFSHVTVARAIKQLAASLERSFGHDLSRHAVWLGESGLYWSDGDEPGEVFVVETAANLITNSPNPAGMSVAVSTILPGLTHSREVRIRDTRRDFSELVRAEEVIHTLGTDGNTTTIGYGYDGGWG
;
A
#
# COMPACT_ATOMS: atom_id res chain seq x y z
N VAL A 1 31.92 10.48 -10.90
CA VAL A 1 31.66 9.32 -10.04
C VAL A 1 30.63 8.48 -10.76
N GLN A 2 31.03 7.36 -11.42
CA GLN A 2 30.08 6.37 -11.93
C GLN A 2 29.49 5.62 -10.74
N ALA A 3 28.24 5.90 -10.41
CA ALA A 3 27.50 5.05 -9.50
C ALA A 3 27.25 3.70 -10.20
N SER A 4 27.80 2.63 -9.67
CA SER A 4 27.51 1.27 -10.15
C SER A 4 26.15 0.85 -9.62
N LEU A 5 25.13 0.88 -10.48
CA LEU A 5 23.82 0.31 -10.17
C LEU A 5 23.85 -1.21 -10.32
N ALA A 6 23.28 -1.93 -9.36
CA ALA A 6 23.12 -3.37 -9.40
C ALA A 6 21.68 -3.77 -9.09
N LYS A 7 21.20 -4.86 -9.72
CA LYS A 7 19.92 -5.48 -9.34
C LYS A 7 19.98 -5.92 -7.87
N LYS A 8 18.87 -5.80 -7.17
CA LYS A 8 18.71 -6.03 -5.72
C LYS A 8 19.48 -5.04 -4.82
N GLN A 9 20.09 -4.01 -5.37
CA GLN A 9 20.67 -2.94 -4.58
C GLN A 9 19.56 -2.16 -3.86
N ALA A 10 19.76 -1.84 -2.58
CA ALA A 10 18.87 -0.96 -1.84
C ALA A 10 18.88 0.44 -2.45
N VAL A 11 17.72 1.04 -2.56
CA VAL A 11 17.52 2.40 -3.04
C VAL A 11 16.60 3.15 -2.08
N ARG A 12 16.92 4.42 -1.84
CA ARG A 12 16.09 5.35 -1.09
C ARG A 12 15.82 6.56 -1.96
N VAL A 13 14.57 6.95 -2.04
CA VAL A 13 14.13 8.15 -2.75
C VAL A 13 13.51 9.10 -1.74
N ARG A 14 14.03 10.33 -1.69
CA ARG A 14 13.46 11.39 -0.87
C ARG A 14 12.87 12.46 -1.78
N PHE A 15 11.61 12.79 -1.59
CA PHE A 15 10.93 13.85 -2.32
C PHE A 15 10.01 14.66 -1.40
N GLY A 16 9.70 15.90 -1.79
CA GLY A 16 8.87 16.78 -0.97
C GLY A 16 8.95 18.22 -1.39
N HIS A 17 8.38 19.09 -0.55
CA HIS A 17 8.38 20.53 -0.78
C HIS A 17 9.65 21.18 -0.21
N ARG A 18 10.31 22.01 -1.03
CA ARG A 18 11.46 22.80 -0.62
C ARG A 18 10.97 24.10 0.03
N GLY A 19 11.27 24.32 1.32
CA GLY A 19 10.90 25.53 2.05
C GLY A 19 10.99 25.33 3.55
N GLU A 20 10.81 26.41 4.34
CA GLU A 20 10.73 26.32 5.80
C GLU A 20 9.47 25.49 6.17
N GLY A 21 9.67 24.42 6.95
CA GLY A 21 8.61 23.49 7.35
C GLY A 21 8.17 22.52 6.23
N GLY A 22 8.94 22.38 5.14
CA GLY A 22 8.59 21.50 4.03
C GLY A 22 8.47 20.03 4.45
N THR A 23 7.37 19.40 4.03
CA THR A 23 7.12 17.98 4.26
C THR A 23 7.94 17.14 3.28
N TRP A 24 8.65 16.15 3.80
CA TRP A 24 9.45 15.21 3.03
C TRP A 24 8.92 13.80 3.18
N HIS A 25 8.96 13.04 2.12
CA HIS A 25 8.68 11.62 2.11
C HIS A 25 9.93 10.83 1.73
N ASP A 26 10.24 9.83 2.52
CA ASP A 26 11.31 8.87 2.26
C ASP A 26 10.69 7.55 1.81
N TRP A 27 10.96 7.15 0.57
CA TRP A 27 10.61 5.84 0.05
C TRP A 27 11.85 4.96 -0.01
N SER A 28 11.71 3.72 0.41
CA SER A 28 12.79 2.73 0.38
C SER A 28 12.36 1.48 -0.37
N GLY A 29 13.28 0.91 -1.12
CA GLY A 29 13.03 -0.29 -1.90
C GLY A 29 14.30 -0.90 -2.44
N THR A 30 14.15 -1.80 -3.42
CA THR A 30 15.27 -2.46 -4.10
C THR A 30 15.18 -2.28 -5.61
N VAL A 31 16.31 -2.13 -6.25
CA VAL A 31 16.41 -2.05 -7.73
C VAL A 31 16.00 -3.39 -8.32
N LYS A 32 14.91 -3.40 -9.09
CA LYS A 32 14.44 -4.55 -9.84
C LYS A 32 15.13 -4.65 -11.19
N ASP A 33 15.20 -3.52 -11.90
CA ASP A 33 15.83 -3.44 -13.21
C ASP A 33 16.31 -2.02 -13.52
N PHE A 34 17.23 -1.89 -14.46
CA PHE A 34 17.66 -0.61 -14.97
C PHE A 34 18.11 -0.74 -16.43
N GLN A 35 17.90 0.33 -17.20
CA GLN A 35 18.27 0.37 -18.61
C GLN A 35 18.66 1.80 -19.03
N PRO A 36 19.58 1.97 -19.99
CA PRO A 36 19.83 3.26 -20.59
C PRO A 36 18.54 3.84 -21.19
N ALA A 37 18.29 5.12 -20.97
CA ALA A 37 17.14 5.83 -21.52
C ALA A 37 17.55 7.02 -22.40
N GLY A 38 18.86 7.29 -22.51
CA GLY A 38 19.47 8.32 -23.31
C GLY A 38 20.99 8.32 -23.12
N PRO A 39 21.73 9.26 -23.75
CA PRO A 39 23.18 9.34 -23.63
C PRO A 39 23.66 9.44 -22.17
N ASP A 40 22.94 10.24 -21.36
CA ASP A 40 23.30 10.52 -19.96
C ASP A 40 22.17 10.19 -18.99
N THR A 41 21.20 9.37 -19.43
CA THR A 41 20.01 9.06 -18.65
C THR A 41 19.85 7.56 -18.47
N ILE A 42 19.57 7.13 -17.24
CA ILE A 42 19.27 5.75 -16.89
C ILE A 42 17.86 5.71 -16.31
N ARG A 43 17.03 4.82 -16.84
CA ARG A 43 15.75 4.47 -16.23
C ARG A 43 16.00 3.38 -15.19
N VAL A 44 15.57 3.61 -13.96
CA VAL A 44 15.64 2.65 -12.87
C VAL A 44 14.22 2.24 -12.50
N GLN A 45 13.98 0.94 -12.46
CA GLN A 45 12.77 0.39 -11.86
C GLN A 45 13.12 -0.20 -10.49
N ALA A 46 12.46 0.28 -9.46
CA ALA A 46 12.60 -0.23 -8.11
C ALA A 46 11.24 -0.67 -7.57
N VAL A 47 11.26 -1.60 -6.63
CA VAL A 47 10.08 -2.12 -5.94
C VAL A 47 10.22 -1.88 -4.45
N GLY A 48 9.11 -1.62 -3.78
CA GLY A 48 9.07 -1.43 -2.35
C GLY A 48 9.38 -2.71 -1.57
N LEU A 49 9.59 -2.57 -0.27
CA LEU A 49 9.93 -3.71 0.59
C LEU A 49 8.77 -4.71 0.70
N GLU A 50 7.53 -4.28 0.49
CA GLU A 50 6.33 -5.12 0.43
C GLU A 50 6.38 -6.18 -0.68
N GLN A 51 7.29 -6.05 -1.64
CA GLN A 51 7.58 -7.10 -2.63
C GLN A 51 7.92 -8.44 -1.95
N ALA A 52 8.44 -8.41 -0.72
CA ALA A 52 8.71 -9.62 0.07
C ALA A 52 7.46 -10.49 0.30
N LEU A 53 6.24 -9.91 0.30
CA LEU A 53 4.99 -10.66 0.37
C LEU A 53 4.77 -11.58 -0.83
N ILE A 54 5.28 -11.17 -2.00
CA ILE A 54 5.16 -11.92 -3.26
C ILE A 54 6.36 -12.86 -3.45
N ASP A 55 7.54 -12.45 -3.00
CA ASP A 55 8.78 -13.21 -3.21
C ASP A 55 8.96 -14.35 -2.17
N THR A 56 8.32 -14.24 -1.00
CA THR A 56 8.41 -15.25 0.05
C THR A 56 7.34 -16.31 -0.12
N THR A 57 7.75 -17.58 -0.18
CA THR A 57 6.84 -18.74 -0.23
C THR A 57 6.79 -19.45 1.12
N VAL A 58 5.62 -19.95 1.47
CA VAL A 58 5.38 -20.72 2.69
C VAL A 58 4.82 -22.10 2.39
N THR A 59 5.23 -23.08 3.20
CA THR A 59 4.67 -24.44 3.22
C THR A 59 4.50 -24.81 4.68
N GLU A 60 3.29 -24.63 5.19
CA GLU A 60 2.98 -24.85 6.61
C GLU A 60 1.60 -25.46 6.78
N ALA A 61 1.46 -26.31 7.79
CA ALA A 61 0.19 -26.84 8.28
C ALA A 61 0.01 -26.43 9.74
N MET A 62 -1.07 -25.79 10.06
CA MET A 62 -1.37 -25.28 11.40
C MET A 62 -2.65 -25.91 11.92
N HIS A 63 -2.69 -26.22 13.22
CA HIS A 63 -3.78 -26.93 13.87
C HIS A 63 -4.21 -26.19 15.13
N GLY A 64 -5.49 -25.83 15.23
CA GLY A 64 -6.06 -25.23 16.43
C GLY A 64 -5.48 -23.86 16.75
N GLU A 65 -4.98 -23.14 15.75
CA GLU A 65 -4.43 -21.80 15.94
C GLU A 65 -5.44 -20.72 15.57
N PRO A 66 -5.48 -19.60 16.33
CA PRO A 66 -6.26 -18.42 15.98
C PRO A 66 -5.76 -17.76 14.68
N ALA A 67 -6.69 -17.19 13.91
CA ALA A 67 -6.37 -16.61 12.61
C ALA A 67 -5.37 -15.44 12.68
N ASP A 68 -5.43 -14.62 13.72
CA ASP A 68 -4.47 -13.53 13.93
C ASP A 68 -3.05 -14.03 14.22
N VAL A 69 -2.92 -15.17 14.92
CA VAL A 69 -1.61 -15.85 15.14
C VAL A 69 -1.08 -16.42 13.83
N VAL A 70 -1.96 -17.08 13.05
CA VAL A 70 -1.62 -17.57 11.70
C VAL A 70 -1.15 -16.41 10.82
N ALA A 71 -1.91 -15.32 10.77
CA ALA A 71 -1.58 -14.12 10.00
C ALA A 71 -0.22 -13.54 10.41
N ARG A 72 0.03 -13.41 11.70
CA ARG A 72 1.32 -12.89 12.22
C ARG A 72 2.49 -13.74 11.78
N ARG A 73 2.35 -15.06 11.83
CA ARG A 73 3.39 -16.01 11.39
C ARG A 73 3.67 -15.88 9.90
N LEU A 74 2.60 -15.81 9.07
CA LEU A 74 2.72 -15.61 7.63
C LEU A 74 3.45 -14.30 7.30
N LEU A 75 3.03 -13.19 7.90
CA LEU A 75 3.65 -11.87 7.66
C LEU A 75 5.10 -11.85 8.16
N ALA A 76 5.39 -12.39 9.33
CA ALA A 76 6.75 -12.46 9.88
C ALA A 76 7.72 -13.28 9.02
N SER A 77 7.22 -14.26 8.24
CA SER A 77 8.07 -15.07 7.34
C SER A 77 8.71 -14.24 6.22
N THR A 78 8.19 -13.04 5.92
CA THR A 78 8.79 -12.10 4.97
C THR A 78 10.08 -11.46 5.46
N GLY A 79 10.38 -11.56 6.75
CA GLY A 79 11.49 -10.87 7.41
C GLY A 79 11.22 -9.38 7.70
N LEU A 80 10.05 -8.86 7.35
CA LEU A 80 9.63 -7.51 7.69
C LEU A 80 9.01 -7.47 9.10
N PRO A 81 9.15 -6.35 9.84
CA PRO A 81 8.45 -6.18 11.10
C PRO A 81 6.94 -6.23 10.88
N VAL A 82 6.21 -6.80 11.84
CA VAL A 82 4.74 -6.83 11.84
C VAL A 82 4.25 -5.87 12.91
N ALA A 83 3.65 -4.77 12.48
CA ALA A 83 3.20 -3.70 13.37
C ALA A 83 1.85 -4.05 14.01
N GLU A 84 0.85 -4.35 13.20
CA GLU A 84 -0.49 -4.60 13.69
C GLU A 84 -1.26 -5.60 12.84
N ILE A 85 -2.08 -6.43 13.52
CA ILE A 85 -3.04 -7.32 12.89
C ILE A 85 -4.36 -7.14 13.61
N ARG A 86 -5.37 -6.67 12.90
CA ARG A 86 -6.76 -6.54 13.34
C ARG A 86 -7.66 -7.34 12.41
N ILE A 87 -7.74 -8.64 12.64
CA ILE A 87 -8.66 -9.55 11.96
C ILE A 87 -9.40 -10.36 13.02
N PRO A 88 -10.56 -10.98 12.70
CA PRO A 88 -11.23 -11.89 13.61
C PRO A 88 -10.31 -13.01 14.05
N ALA A 89 -10.25 -13.27 15.38
CA ALA A 89 -9.40 -14.28 15.99
C ALA A 89 -10.06 -15.68 16.04
N GLU A 90 -10.74 -16.04 14.95
CA GLU A 90 -11.37 -17.36 14.83
C GLU A 90 -10.33 -18.49 14.77
N THR A 91 -10.61 -19.59 15.43
CA THR A 91 -9.70 -20.73 15.48
C THR A 91 -10.00 -21.74 14.39
N PHE A 92 -9.02 -21.98 13.53
CA PHE A 92 -9.12 -23.02 12.52
C PHE A 92 -8.70 -24.37 13.09
N PRO A 93 -9.57 -25.41 13.02
CA PRO A 93 -9.16 -26.78 13.39
C PRO A 93 -7.93 -27.23 12.58
N HIS A 94 -7.88 -26.84 11.33
CA HIS A 94 -6.80 -27.15 10.42
C HIS A 94 -6.74 -26.17 9.27
N ILE A 95 -5.57 -25.62 8.96
CA ILE A 95 -5.31 -24.80 7.77
C ILE A 95 -3.95 -25.16 7.19
N VAL A 96 -3.87 -25.28 5.86
CA VAL A 96 -2.65 -25.71 5.15
C VAL A 96 -2.32 -24.72 4.05
N PHE A 97 -1.07 -24.31 4.02
CA PHE A 97 -0.47 -23.54 2.93
C PHE A 97 0.59 -24.41 2.26
N SER A 98 0.44 -24.70 0.99
CA SER A 98 1.35 -25.59 0.26
C SER A 98 2.03 -24.84 -0.87
N HIS A 99 3.29 -24.46 -0.63
CA HIS A 99 4.14 -23.77 -1.61
C HIS A 99 3.47 -22.57 -2.27
N VAL A 100 2.89 -21.70 -1.45
CA VAL A 100 2.21 -20.47 -1.89
C VAL A 100 2.97 -19.24 -1.41
N THR A 101 2.86 -18.13 -2.14
CA THR A 101 3.42 -16.85 -1.67
C THR A 101 2.68 -16.37 -0.42
N VAL A 102 3.35 -15.56 0.43
CA VAL A 102 2.72 -14.99 1.62
C VAL A 102 1.47 -14.19 1.24
N ALA A 103 1.53 -13.38 0.17
CA ALA A 103 0.38 -12.65 -0.32
C ALA A 103 -0.81 -13.58 -0.64
N ARG A 104 -0.55 -14.74 -1.28
CA ARG A 104 -1.58 -15.71 -1.59
C ARG A 104 -2.08 -16.45 -0.34
N ALA A 105 -1.20 -16.75 0.61
CA ALA A 105 -1.58 -17.38 1.88
C ALA A 105 -2.52 -16.47 2.68
N ILE A 106 -2.25 -15.15 2.71
CA ILE A 106 -3.13 -14.15 3.34
C ILE A 106 -4.50 -14.12 2.67
N LYS A 107 -4.57 -14.10 1.33
CA LYS A 107 -5.83 -14.18 0.60
C LYS A 107 -6.62 -15.46 0.91
N GLN A 108 -5.93 -16.59 1.03
CA GLN A 108 -6.55 -17.86 1.42
C GLN A 108 -7.11 -17.81 2.84
N LEU A 109 -6.35 -17.21 3.78
CA LEU A 109 -6.79 -17.03 5.16
C LEU A 109 -8.02 -16.12 5.26
N ALA A 110 -8.01 -14.98 4.57
CA ALA A 110 -9.15 -14.07 4.49
C ALA A 110 -10.39 -14.77 3.92
N ALA A 111 -10.25 -15.44 2.76
CA ALA A 111 -11.34 -16.20 2.15
C ALA A 111 -11.86 -17.35 3.02
N SER A 112 -11.02 -17.91 3.90
CA SER A 112 -11.43 -18.95 4.85
C SER A 112 -12.21 -18.35 6.01
N LEU A 113 -11.84 -17.17 6.50
CA LEU A 113 -12.61 -16.42 7.51
C LEU A 113 -13.99 -16.03 7.00
N GLU A 114 -14.07 -15.53 5.76
CA GLU A 114 -15.34 -15.19 5.12
C GLU A 114 -16.25 -16.42 4.95
N ARG A 115 -15.73 -17.50 4.35
CA ARG A 115 -16.53 -18.70 4.03
C ARG A 115 -16.93 -19.52 5.24
N SER A 116 -16.04 -19.67 6.22
CA SER A 116 -16.26 -20.58 7.35
C SER A 116 -16.96 -19.91 8.53
N PHE A 117 -16.76 -18.60 8.70
CA PHE A 117 -17.23 -17.86 9.85
C PHE A 117 -18.11 -16.66 9.49
N GLY A 118 -18.24 -16.32 8.21
CA GLY A 118 -19.14 -15.25 7.74
C GLY A 118 -18.61 -13.83 8.00
N HIS A 119 -17.31 -13.67 8.27
CA HIS A 119 -16.73 -12.34 8.47
C HIS A 119 -16.57 -11.61 7.14
N ASP A 120 -16.98 -10.35 7.11
CA ASP A 120 -16.72 -9.47 5.96
C ASP A 120 -15.32 -8.85 6.10
N LEU A 121 -14.41 -9.26 5.24
CA LEU A 121 -13.05 -8.73 5.16
C LEU A 121 -12.80 -7.89 3.90
N SER A 122 -13.86 -7.48 3.20
CA SER A 122 -13.75 -6.70 1.94
C SER A 122 -12.97 -5.38 2.12
N ARG A 123 -13.05 -4.77 3.31
CA ARG A 123 -12.33 -3.54 3.65
C ARG A 123 -10.94 -3.77 4.25
N HIS A 124 -10.57 -5.03 4.56
CA HIS A 124 -9.27 -5.33 5.11
C HIS A 124 -8.21 -5.27 4.00
N ALA A 125 -7.04 -4.74 4.34
CA ALA A 125 -5.88 -4.70 3.45
C ALA A 125 -4.60 -5.02 4.22
N VAL A 126 -3.58 -5.46 3.49
CA VAL A 126 -2.21 -5.54 4.01
C VAL A 126 -1.38 -4.45 3.35
N TRP A 127 -0.69 -3.67 4.16
CA TRP A 127 0.21 -2.61 3.67
C TRP A 127 1.44 -2.50 4.54
N LEU A 128 2.47 -1.87 4.01
CA LEU A 128 3.69 -1.53 4.74
C LEU A 128 3.63 -0.06 5.16
N GLY A 129 3.50 0.19 6.47
CA GLY A 129 3.61 1.51 7.07
C GLY A 129 4.97 1.74 7.71
N GLU A 130 5.13 2.84 8.46
CA GLU A 130 6.41 3.21 9.09
C GLU A 130 6.93 2.18 10.08
N SER A 131 6.03 1.55 10.85
CA SER A 131 6.39 0.59 11.91
C SER A 131 6.45 -0.86 11.43
N GLY A 132 6.10 -1.15 10.18
CA GLY A 132 6.07 -2.50 9.62
C GLY A 132 4.80 -2.82 8.85
N LEU A 133 4.53 -4.12 8.71
CA LEU A 133 3.33 -4.61 8.04
C LEU A 133 2.10 -4.48 8.94
N TYR A 134 1.04 -4.00 8.36
CA TYR A 134 -0.30 -3.92 8.94
C TYR A 134 -1.24 -4.85 8.19
N TRP A 135 -2.21 -5.44 8.89
CA TRP A 135 -3.37 -6.07 8.28
C TRP A 135 -4.62 -5.70 9.09
N SER A 136 -5.41 -4.79 8.56
CA SER A 136 -6.65 -4.34 9.22
C SER A 136 -7.62 -3.71 8.22
N ASP A 137 -8.82 -3.38 8.70
CA ASP A 137 -9.82 -2.54 8.02
C ASP A 137 -9.68 -1.05 8.37
N GLY A 138 -8.80 -0.74 9.33
CA GLY A 138 -8.58 0.61 9.84
C GLY A 138 -7.60 1.41 9.00
N ASP A 139 -7.70 2.72 9.17
CA ASP A 139 -6.77 3.66 8.58
C ASP A 139 -5.47 3.69 9.39
N GLU A 140 -4.35 3.97 8.73
CA GLU A 140 -3.09 4.19 9.42
C GLU A 140 -3.23 5.46 10.28
N PRO A 141 -2.88 5.41 11.59
CA PRO A 141 -2.96 6.61 12.44
C PRO A 141 -2.14 7.76 11.88
N GLY A 142 -2.70 8.96 11.87
CA GLY A 142 -2.00 10.14 11.43
C GLY A 142 -2.89 11.31 11.05
N GLU A 143 -2.29 12.31 10.46
CA GLU A 143 -2.97 13.51 10.01
C GLU A 143 -3.80 13.23 8.75
N VAL A 144 -5.01 13.78 8.68
CA VAL A 144 -5.88 13.71 7.51
C VAL A 144 -5.33 14.62 6.42
N PHE A 145 -5.07 14.08 5.25
CA PHE A 145 -4.70 14.86 4.08
C PHE A 145 -5.92 15.56 3.49
N VAL A 146 -5.78 16.81 3.08
CA VAL A 146 -6.86 17.59 2.47
C VAL A 146 -6.53 17.86 1.01
N VAL A 147 -7.46 17.46 0.14
CA VAL A 147 -7.39 17.66 -1.32
C VAL A 147 -8.63 18.43 -1.75
N GLU A 148 -8.47 19.69 -2.20
CA GLU A 148 -9.60 20.56 -2.49
C GLU A 148 -9.44 21.39 -3.75
N THR A 149 -10.59 21.69 -4.38
CA THR A 149 -10.67 22.59 -5.55
C THR A 149 -10.05 23.94 -5.24
N ALA A 150 -9.34 24.51 -6.20
CA ALA A 150 -8.63 25.77 -6.15
C ALA A 150 -7.39 25.81 -5.23
N ALA A 151 -7.07 24.71 -4.51
CA ALA A 151 -5.82 24.58 -3.74
C ALA A 151 -4.88 23.59 -4.41
N ASN A 152 -5.16 22.30 -4.29
CA ASN A 152 -4.27 21.24 -4.74
C ASN A 152 -4.96 20.14 -5.57
N LEU A 153 -6.30 20.11 -5.65
CA LEU A 153 -7.03 19.15 -6.47
C LEU A 153 -6.93 19.52 -7.96
N ILE A 154 -6.38 18.62 -8.76
CA ILE A 154 -6.30 18.74 -10.22
C ILE A 154 -7.56 18.16 -10.87
N THR A 155 -7.82 16.88 -10.59
CA THR A 155 -9.02 16.18 -11.08
C THR A 155 -9.60 15.28 -10.01
N ASN A 156 -10.91 15.03 -10.08
CA ASN A 156 -11.59 14.00 -9.32
C ASN A 156 -12.55 13.25 -10.24
N SER A 157 -12.48 11.93 -10.25
CA SER A 157 -13.27 11.05 -11.09
C SER A 157 -13.91 9.94 -10.23
N PRO A 158 -15.00 10.26 -9.53
CA PRO A 158 -15.75 9.26 -8.77
C PRO A 158 -16.29 8.17 -9.68
N ASN A 159 -16.17 6.93 -9.26
CA ASN A 159 -16.65 5.75 -9.98
C ASN A 159 -17.44 4.84 -9.04
N PRO A 160 -18.79 4.87 -9.06
CA PRO A 160 -19.62 4.04 -8.20
C PRO A 160 -19.48 2.52 -8.46
N ALA A 161 -18.96 2.13 -9.62
CA ALA A 161 -18.81 0.73 -10.02
C ALA A 161 -17.40 0.18 -9.84
N GLY A 162 -16.49 0.95 -9.25
CA GLY A 162 -15.11 0.55 -9.06
C GLY A 162 -14.29 1.62 -8.36
N MET A 163 -12.98 1.51 -8.44
CA MET A 163 -12.10 2.48 -7.81
C MET A 163 -12.27 3.88 -8.41
N SER A 164 -12.54 4.83 -7.54
CA SER A 164 -12.54 6.27 -7.85
C SER A 164 -11.12 6.82 -7.84
N VAL A 165 -10.84 7.84 -8.64
CA VAL A 165 -9.50 8.40 -8.77
C VAL A 165 -9.51 9.92 -8.59
N ALA A 166 -8.72 10.42 -7.66
CA ALA A 166 -8.40 11.82 -7.53
C ALA A 166 -6.92 12.08 -7.86
N VAL A 167 -6.63 13.17 -8.54
CA VAL A 167 -5.26 13.64 -8.82
C VAL A 167 -5.07 14.99 -8.17
N SER A 168 -4.01 15.13 -7.39
CA SER A 168 -3.63 16.37 -6.72
C SER A 168 -2.20 16.78 -7.07
N THR A 169 -1.81 18.00 -6.70
CA THR A 169 -0.37 18.32 -6.59
C THR A 169 0.30 17.35 -5.63
N ILE A 170 1.63 17.28 -5.67
CA ILE A 170 2.37 16.31 -4.84
C ILE A 170 1.98 16.43 -3.36
N LEU A 171 1.69 15.28 -2.74
CA LEU A 171 1.38 15.13 -1.32
C LEU A 171 2.42 14.21 -0.67
N PRO A 172 3.58 14.76 -0.27
CA PRO A 172 4.60 13.97 0.42
C PRO A 172 4.05 13.40 1.73
N GLY A 173 4.36 12.13 2.00
CA GLY A 173 3.87 11.44 3.20
C GLY A 173 2.49 10.77 3.06
N LEU A 174 1.76 11.03 1.98
CA LEU A 174 0.57 10.23 1.70
C LEU A 174 0.98 8.83 1.26
N THR A 175 0.47 7.83 1.95
CA THR A 175 0.69 6.41 1.68
C THR A 175 -0.63 5.66 1.66
N HIS A 176 -0.59 4.36 1.34
CA HIS A 176 -1.75 3.48 1.43
C HIS A 176 -2.38 3.54 2.84
N SER A 177 -3.69 3.39 2.93
CA SER A 177 -4.49 3.38 4.17
C SER A 177 -4.52 4.69 4.97
N ARG A 178 -4.05 5.81 4.40
CA ARG A 178 -4.21 7.14 5.02
C ARG A 178 -5.56 7.74 4.68
N GLU A 179 -6.10 8.49 5.63
CA GLU A 179 -7.32 9.27 5.40
C GLU A 179 -7.07 10.49 4.54
N VAL A 180 -7.92 10.69 3.54
CA VAL A 180 -7.90 11.84 2.64
C VAL A 180 -9.30 12.46 2.59
N ARG A 181 -9.39 13.74 2.91
CA ARG A 181 -10.61 14.52 2.70
C ARG A 181 -10.58 15.15 1.32
N ILE A 182 -11.44 14.67 0.43
CA ILE A 182 -11.58 15.19 -0.92
C ILE A 182 -12.76 16.18 -0.96
N ARG A 183 -12.50 17.41 -1.40
CA ARG A 183 -13.49 18.47 -1.58
C ARG A 183 -13.45 18.96 -3.02
N ASP A 184 -14.37 18.48 -3.85
CA ASP A 184 -14.52 18.94 -5.24
C ASP A 184 -15.79 19.77 -5.40
N THR A 185 -15.66 21.08 -5.26
CA THR A 185 -16.80 22.01 -5.37
C THR A 185 -17.40 22.05 -6.76
N ARG A 186 -16.67 21.64 -7.81
CA ARG A 186 -17.17 21.54 -9.18
C ARG A 186 -18.19 20.42 -9.36
N ARG A 187 -18.17 19.41 -8.46
CA ARG A 187 -19.01 18.23 -8.49
C ARG A 187 -19.94 18.10 -7.28
N ASP A 188 -19.93 19.10 -6.39
CA ASP A 188 -20.64 19.03 -5.09
C ASP A 188 -20.24 17.77 -4.29
N PHE A 189 -18.96 17.42 -4.32
CA PHE A 189 -18.40 16.23 -3.66
C PHE A 189 -17.56 16.66 -2.47
N SER A 190 -17.87 16.10 -1.28
CA SER A 190 -17.09 16.33 -0.06
C SER A 190 -17.11 15.08 0.82
N GLU A 191 -16.09 14.24 0.71
CA GLU A 191 -16.01 12.98 1.44
C GLU A 191 -14.67 12.79 2.13
N LEU A 192 -14.68 12.05 3.23
CA LEU A 192 -13.50 11.49 3.87
C LEU A 192 -13.34 10.06 3.34
N VAL A 193 -12.24 9.80 2.67
CA VAL A 193 -11.94 8.51 2.02
C VAL A 193 -10.62 7.94 2.52
N ARG A 194 -10.45 6.63 2.43
CA ARG A 194 -9.17 5.97 2.61
C ARG A 194 -8.44 5.86 1.28
N ALA A 195 -7.16 6.20 1.26
CA ALA A 195 -6.31 5.99 0.10
C ALA A 195 -6.00 4.48 -0.05
N GLU A 196 -6.48 3.86 -1.12
CA GLU A 196 -6.28 2.43 -1.43
C GLU A 196 -5.20 2.22 -2.49
N GLU A 197 -4.92 3.25 -3.27
CA GLU A 197 -3.78 3.31 -4.17
C GLU A 197 -3.17 4.71 -4.09
N VAL A 198 -1.86 4.80 -4.00
CA VAL A 198 -1.13 6.08 -4.03
C VAL A 198 0.01 6.00 -5.01
N ILE A 199 -0.01 6.87 -6.04
CA ILE A 199 1.04 6.97 -7.04
C ILE A 199 1.60 8.38 -7.04
N HIS A 200 2.87 8.53 -6.67
CA HIS A 200 3.59 9.80 -6.80
C HIS A 200 4.32 9.85 -8.14
N THR A 201 3.99 10.85 -8.95
CA THR A 201 4.68 11.12 -10.22
C THR A 201 5.53 12.37 -10.06
N LEU A 202 6.83 12.23 -10.27
CA LEU A 202 7.80 13.31 -10.18
C LEU A 202 8.41 13.53 -11.57
N GLY A 203 8.31 14.73 -12.09
CA GLY A 203 8.80 15.03 -13.44
C GLY A 203 9.01 16.50 -13.70
N THR A 204 9.55 16.81 -14.86
CA THR A 204 9.78 18.20 -15.32
C THR A 204 8.50 18.96 -15.57
N ASP A 205 7.42 18.24 -15.95
CA ASP A 205 6.13 18.82 -16.30
C ASP A 205 5.19 19.00 -15.09
N GLY A 206 5.69 18.72 -13.90
CA GLY A 206 4.98 18.83 -12.65
C GLY A 206 5.06 17.58 -11.78
N ASN A 207 4.74 17.78 -10.53
CA ASN A 207 4.72 16.71 -9.53
C ASN A 207 3.31 16.49 -9.05
N THR A 208 2.81 15.25 -9.15
CA THR A 208 1.44 14.92 -8.82
C THR A 208 1.36 13.69 -7.90
N THR A 209 0.24 13.61 -7.17
CA THR A 209 -0.17 12.41 -6.44
C THR A 209 -1.52 11.96 -6.99
N THR A 210 -1.57 10.73 -7.46
CA THR A 210 -2.81 10.04 -7.83
C THR A 210 -3.27 9.20 -6.65
N ILE A 211 -4.53 9.30 -6.30
CA ILE A 211 -5.16 8.67 -5.15
C ILE A 211 -6.31 7.81 -5.66
N GLY A 212 -6.22 6.50 -5.53
CA GLY A 212 -7.33 5.57 -5.73
C GLY A 212 -8.07 5.38 -4.41
N TYR A 213 -9.43 5.37 -4.45
CA TYR A 213 -10.27 5.23 -3.27
C TYR A 213 -11.62 4.60 -3.60
N GLY A 214 -12.32 4.10 -2.56
CA GLY A 214 -13.67 3.56 -2.70
C GLY A 214 -13.75 2.27 -3.51
N TYR A 215 -12.74 1.42 -3.42
CA TYR A 215 -12.74 0.10 -4.04
C TYR A 215 -13.34 -0.93 -3.09
N ASP A 216 -14.62 -1.28 -3.32
CA ASP A 216 -15.32 -2.32 -2.56
C ASP A 216 -15.00 -3.76 -3.04
N GLY A 217 -14.05 -3.89 -3.91
CA GLY A 217 -13.70 -5.16 -4.51
C GLY A 217 -12.51 -5.80 -3.83
N GLY A 218 -12.70 -6.42 -2.70
CA GLY A 218 -11.68 -7.21 -1.98
C GLY A 218 -10.45 -7.63 -2.79
N TRP A 219 -9.41 -7.93 -2.13
CA TRP A 219 -8.11 -8.46 -2.62
C TRP A 219 -8.00 -8.73 -4.14
N GLY A 220 -7.75 -7.70 -4.96
CA GLY A 220 -7.48 -7.80 -6.40
C GLY A 220 -6.17 -8.57 -6.73
#